data_4e32dd18cf952ab22abafcfde1dfe3b5
#
_entry.id   4e32dd18cf952ab22abafcfde1dfe3b5
#
_cell.length_a   1.000
_cell.length_b   1.000
_cell.length_c   1.000
_cell.angle_alpha   90.00
_cell.angle_beta   90.00
_cell.angle_gamma   90.00
#
_symmetry.space_group_name_H-M   'P 1'
#
loop_
_entity.id
_entity.type
_entity.pdbx_description
1 polymer ?
#
loop_
_entity_poly.entity_id
_entity_poly.type
_entity_poly.pdbx_seq_one_letter_code
_entity_poly.pdbx_strand_id
1 'polypeptide(L)'
;MPFSENLIPLSEKKLIYGVKDKPGIFVKAFPFITTNKNDILMEIELQNIGAHLGLSPPILNTYEDQQHYYIVMKRIKGMSLADYYGENKMDIPNWVWKELHRIIRELFINGIEYIDITPYNFLIEDETEKIYVVDYGHAKKVHMNWFVQDFLNGIKQWNPDFA
;
A
#
# COMPACT_ATOMS: atom_id res chain seq x y z
N MET A 1 4.56 18.28 17.21
CA MET A 1 3.93 17.31 16.32
C MET A 1 2.66 16.75 16.94
N PRO A 2 1.51 16.85 16.29
CA PRO A 2 0.24 16.49 16.94
C PRO A 2 0.09 15.01 17.27
N PHE A 3 0.92 14.14 16.72
CA PHE A 3 0.75 12.69 16.89
C PHE A 3 1.91 11.98 17.60
N SER A 4 3.05 12.63 17.84
CA SER A 4 4.28 11.96 18.29
C SER A 4 4.13 11.18 19.61
N GLU A 5 3.35 11.69 20.54
CA GLU A 5 3.12 11.05 21.84
C GLU A 5 2.05 9.98 21.82
N ASN A 6 1.27 9.89 20.73
CA ASN A 6 0.09 9.04 20.62
C ASN A 6 0.24 7.93 19.58
N LEU A 7 1.41 7.80 18.96
CA LEU A 7 1.65 6.82 17.93
C LEU A 7 1.89 5.44 18.54
N ILE A 8 1.18 4.45 18.03
CA ILE A 8 1.29 3.05 18.44
C ILE A 8 1.86 2.26 17.26
N PRO A 9 3.08 1.69 17.36
CA PRO A 9 3.67 0.93 16.26
C PRO A 9 2.80 -0.26 15.86
N LEU A 10 2.47 -0.36 14.57
CA LEU A 10 1.74 -1.50 13.99
C LEU A 10 2.66 -2.34 13.11
N SER A 11 3.63 -1.69 12.46
CA SER A 11 4.66 -2.34 11.67
C SER A 11 5.86 -1.41 11.61
N GLU A 12 6.91 -1.72 12.35
CA GLU A 12 8.15 -0.94 12.33
C GLU A 12 8.81 -0.97 10.95
N LYS A 13 8.77 -2.12 10.30
CA LYS A 13 9.34 -2.31 8.96
C LYS A 13 8.71 -1.40 7.92
N LYS A 14 7.40 -1.16 8.02
CA LYS A 14 6.66 -0.31 7.08
C LYS A 14 6.44 1.10 7.61
N LEU A 15 6.91 1.41 8.81
CA LEU A 15 6.75 2.72 9.44
C LEU A 15 5.28 3.12 9.64
N ILE A 16 4.41 2.14 9.90
CA ILE A 16 2.97 2.32 10.08
C ILE A 16 2.63 2.32 11.55
N TYR A 17 1.83 3.32 11.95
CA TYR A 17 1.41 3.52 13.33
C TYR A 17 -0.10 3.72 13.40
N GLY A 18 -0.69 3.18 14.47
CA GLY A 18 -2.01 3.62 14.91
C GLY A 18 -1.90 4.89 15.73
N VAL A 19 -3.03 5.52 16.02
CA VAL A 19 -3.09 6.69 16.89
C VAL A 19 -4.01 6.35 18.07
N LYS A 20 -3.50 6.57 19.29
CA LYS A 20 -4.28 6.35 20.51
C LYS A 20 -5.59 7.13 20.44
N ASP A 21 -6.69 6.50 20.77
CA ASP A 21 -8.04 7.06 20.77
C ASP A 21 -8.58 7.46 19.39
N LYS A 22 -7.87 7.11 18.30
CA LYS A 22 -8.33 7.36 16.93
C LYS A 22 -8.22 6.10 16.07
N PRO A 23 -9.11 5.12 16.28
CA PRO A 23 -9.01 3.82 15.59
C PRO A 23 -9.30 3.88 14.09
N GLY A 24 -9.88 4.97 13.61
CA GLY A 24 -10.25 5.15 12.20
C GLY A 24 -9.13 5.64 11.29
N ILE A 25 -7.92 5.85 11.81
CA ILE A 25 -6.80 6.36 11.02
C ILE A 25 -5.51 5.56 11.25
N PHE A 26 -4.66 5.58 10.22
CA PHE A 26 -3.26 5.15 10.32
C PHE A 26 -2.35 6.33 9.99
N VAL A 27 -1.14 6.31 10.55
CA VAL A 27 -0.09 7.27 10.25
C VAL A 27 1.13 6.52 9.73
N LYS A 28 1.63 6.92 8.57
CA LYS A 28 2.92 6.47 8.06
C LYS A 28 3.93 7.58 8.32
N ALA A 29 4.98 7.27 9.08
CA ALA A 29 5.98 8.25 9.50
C ALA A 29 7.32 7.97 8.82
N PHE A 30 7.83 8.93 8.07
CA PHE A 30 9.09 8.80 7.33
C PHE A 30 10.17 9.65 7.99
N PRO A 31 11.23 9.03 8.55
CA PRO A 31 12.37 9.81 9.05
C PRO A 31 13.16 10.41 7.87
N PHE A 32 13.44 11.71 7.92
CA PHE A 32 14.22 12.37 6.87
C PHE A 32 15.66 11.86 6.79
N ILE A 33 16.16 11.27 7.86
CA ILE A 33 17.51 10.68 7.87
C ILE A 33 17.64 9.48 6.95
N THR A 34 16.54 8.76 6.67
CA THR A 34 16.54 7.55 5.85
C THR A 34 15.68 7.66 4.59
N THR A 35 14.88 8.72 4.46
CA THR A 35 13.92 8.82 3.36
C THR A 35 13.99 10.21 2.71
N ASN A 36 14.12 10.24 1.39
CA ASN A 36 14.13 11.47 0.61
C ASN A 36 12.71 12.05 0.51
N LYS A 37 12.57 13.36 0.74
CA LYS A 37 11.26 14.03 0.65
C LYS A 37 10.60 13.89 -0.71
N ASN A 38 11.38 13.93 -1.79
CA ASN A 38 10.82 13.77 -3.14
C ASN A 38 10.20 12.39 -3.35
N ASP A 39 10.78 11.35 -2.75
CA ASP A 39 10.22 10.00 -2.81
C ASP A 39 8.92 9.91 -2.00
N ILE A 40 8.84 10.59 -0.87
CA ILE A 40 7.61 10.66 -0.07
C ILE A 40 6.51 11.36 -0.86
N LEU A 41 6.81 12.49 -1.49
CA LEU A 41 5.83 13.23 -2.29
C LEU A 41 5.35 12.41 -3.49
N MET A 42 6.21 11.61 -4.10
CA MET A 42 5.82 10.69 -5.18
C MET A 42 4.89 9.60 -4.66
N GLU A 43 5.18 9.02 -3.51
CA GLU A 43 4.31 8.01 -2.89
C GLU A 43 2.92 8.59 -2.61
N ILE A 44 2.85 9.82 -2.10
CA ILE A 44 1.59 10.52 -1.85
C ILE A 44 0.82 10.72 -3.16
N GLU A 45 1.49 11.20 -4.21
CA GLU A 45 0.85 11.42 -5.52
C GLU A 45 0.23 10.12 -6.04
N LEU A 46 0.98 9.02 -6.00
CA LEU A 46 0.52 7.74 -6.52
C LEU A 46 -0.61 7.16 -5.67
N GLN A 47 -0.52 7.25 -4.36
CA GLN A 47 -1.61 6.78 -3.49
C GLN A 47 -2.88 7.61 -3.67
N ASN A 48 -2.76 8.91 -3.90
CA ASN A 48 -3.94 9.75 -4.18
C ASN A 48 -4.64 9.32 -5.47
N ILE A 49 -3.90 8.96 -6.50
CA ILE A 49 -4.47 8.40 -7.73
C ILE A 49 -5.20 7.08 -7.42
N GLY A 50 -4.54 6.17 -6.70
CA GLY A 50 -5.15 4.90 -6.30
C GLY A 50 -6.40 5.08 -5.46
N ALA A 51 -6.39 6.02 -4.52
CA ALA A 51 -7.54 6.33 -3.68
C ALA A 51 -8.70 6.93 -4.50
N HIS A 52 -8.40 7.80 -5.45
CA HIS A 52 -9.42 8.37 -6.35
C HIS A 52 -10.09 7.28 -7.20
N LEU A 53 -9.35 6.25 -7.56
CA LEU A 53 -9.87 5.09 -8.29
C LEU A 53 -10.63 4.10 -7.37
N GLY A 54 -10.66 4.33 -6.07
CA GLY A 54 -11.27 3.43 -5.10
C GLY A 54 -10.43 2.20 -4.78
N LEU A 55 -9.15 2.19 -5.12
CA LEU A 55 -8.26 1.03 -4.97
C LEU A 55 -7.38 1.08 -3.73
N SER A 56 -7.28 2.23 -3.08
CA SER A 56 -6.36 2.47 -1.97
C SER A 56 -7.00 3.34 -0.89
N PRO A 57 -6.49 3.28 0.35
CA PRO A 57 -6.99 4.14 1.42
C PRO A 57 -6.78 5.62 1.08
N PRO A 58 -7.78 6.48 1.30
CA PRO A 58 -7.61 7.91 1.09
C PRO A 58 -6.62 8.49 2.11
N ILE A 59 -5.80 9.43 1.61
CA ILE A 59 -4.95 10.25 2.46
C ILE A 59 -5.80 11.39 3.00
N LEU A 60 -5.85 11.51 4.31
CA LEU A 60 -6.66 12.51 5.00
C LEU A 60 -5.90 13.80 5.24
N ASN A 61 -4.61 13.69 5.56
CA ASN A 61 -3.77 14.85 5.81
C ASN A 61 -2.29 14.47 5.77
N THR A 62 -1.43 15.49 5.68
CA THR A 62 0.01 15.32 5.78
C THR A 62 0.57 16.39 6.72
N TYR A 63 1.63 16.04 7.44
CA TYR A 63 2.34 16.92 8.35
C TYR A 63 3.83 16.69 8.23
N GLU A 64 4.63 17.71 8.53
CA GLU A 64 6.06 17.52 8.66
C GLU A 64 6.61 18.33 9.82
N ASP A 65 7.65 17.82 10.46
CA ASP A 65 8.48 18.54 11.40
C ASP A 65 9.93 18.48 10.92
N GLN A 66 10.87 18.81 11.79
CA GLN A 66 12.29 18.81 11.41
C GLN A 66 12.87 17.42 11.16
N GLN A 67 12.25 16.38 11.68
CA GLN A 67 12.78 15.02 11.67
C GLN A 67 11.97 14.03 10.83
N HIS A 68 10.68 14.27 10.65
CA HIS A 68 9.77 13.33 10.00
C HIS A 68 8.77 14.01 9.08
N TYR A 69 8.34 13.24 8.09
CA TYR A 69 7.15 13.51 7.28
C TYR A 69 6.07 12.49 7.65
N TYR A 70 4.84 12.93 7.85
CA TYR A 70 3.73 12.08 8.28
C TYR A 70 2.61 12.09 7.26
N ILE A 71 2.14 10.92 6.89
CA ILE A 71 0.96 10.73 6.05
C ILE A 71 -0.13 10.12 6.94
N VAL A 72 -1.24 10.84 7.09
CA VAL A 72 -2.42 10.37 7.82
C VAL A 72 -3.41 9.81 6.80
N MET A 73 -3.79 8.56 6.93
CA MET A 73 -4.70 7.91 6.01
C MET A 73 -5.82 7.18 6.74
N LYS A 74 -6.93 6.98 6.05
CA LYS A 74 -8.04 6.20 6.57
C LYS A 74 -7.60 4.76 6.81
N ARG A 75 -7.95 4.22 7.96
CA ARG A 75 -7.72 2.82 8.27
C ARG A 75 -8.70 1.94 7.51
N ILE A 76 -8.19 0.95 6.80
CA ILE A 76 -9.01 -0.14 6.27
C ILE A 76 -9.08 -1.22 7.34
N LYS A 77 -10.30 -1.51 7.79
CA LYS A 77 -10.53 -2.54 8.80
C LYS A 77 -10.47 -3.92 8.15
N GLY A 78 -9.36 -4.58 8.31
CA GLY A 78 -9.11 -5.87 7.70
C GLY A 78 -7.68 -6.32 7.95
N MET A 79 -7.19 -7.26 7.15
CA MET A 79 -5.84 -7.77 7.29
C MET A 79 -5.18 -7.93 5.93
N SER A 80 -3.86 -8.05 5.92
CA SER A 80 -3.12 -8.32 4.69
C SER A 80 -3.49 -9.70 4.14
N LEU A 81 -3.29 -9.91 2.85
CA LEU A 81 -3.46 -11.24 2.25
C LEU A 81 -2.48 -12.24 2.87
N ALA A 82 -1.28 -11.78 3.28
CA ALA A 82 -0.32 -12.64 3.96
C ALA A 82 -0.86 -13.16 5.29
N ASP A 83 -1.51 -12.32 6.07
CA ASP A 83 -2.13 -12.72 7.34
C ASP A 83 -3.37 -13.59 7.13
N TYR A 84 -4.12 -13.33 6.06
CA TYR A 84 -5.37 -14.04 5.79
C TYR A 84 -5.15 -15.42 5.16
N TYR A 85 -4.27 -15.53 4.15
CA TYR A 85 -4.05 -16.76 3.38
C TYR A 85 -2.63 -17.32 3.51
N GLY A 86 -1.67 -16.56 4.07
CA GLY A 86 -0.26 -16.92 4.04
C GLY A 86 0.44 -16.40 2.79
N GLU A 87 1.71 -16.75 2.68
CA GLU A 87 2.59 -16.26 1.60
C GLU A 87 2.61 -17.17 0.37
N ASN A 88 2.16 -18.42 0.52
CA ASN A 88 2.21 -19.39 -0.57
C ASN A 88 1.15 -19.06 -1.63
N LYS A 89 1.61 -18.85 -2.87
CA LYS A 89 0.73 -18.53 -3.99
C LYS A 89 -0.35 -19.60 -4.24
N MET A 90 -0.08 -20.85 -3.85
CA MET A 90 -1.03 -21.95 -4.02
C MET A 90 -2.24 -21.86 -3.08
N ASP A 91 -2.10 -21.11 -1.97
CA ASP A 91 -3.16 -20.93 -0.99
C ASP A 91 -4.07 -19.73 -1.32
N ILE A 92 -3.74 -18.98 -2.36
CA ILE A 92 -4.51 -17.81 -2.77
C ILE A 92 -5.66 -18.25 -3.70
N PRO A 93 -6.92 -17.95 -3.34
CA PRO A 93 -8.05 -18.30 -4.19
C PRO A 93 -8.00 -17.61 -5.57
N ASN A 94 -8.59 -18.26 -6.58
CA ASN A 94 -8.61 -17.69 -7.92
C ASN A 94 -9.30 -16.33 -7.99
N TRP A 95 -10.37 -16.12 -7.21
CA TRP A 95 -11.06 -14.83 -7.21
C TRP A 95 -10.17 -13.70 -6.71
N VAL A 96 -9.27 -14.00 -5.76
CA VAL A 96 -8.29 -13.01 -5.28
C VAL A 96 -7.30 -12.65 -6.38
N TRP A 97 -6.72 -13.66 -7.06
CA TRP A 97 -5.83 -13.38 -8.18
C TRP A 97 -6.50 -12.55 -9.27
N LYS A 98 -7.75 -12.88 -9.59
CA LYS A 98 -8.52 -12.12 -10.58
C LYS A 98 -8.68 -10.66 -10.17
N GLU A 99 -8.97 -10.42 -8.89
CA GLU A 99 -9.12 -9.08 -8.35
C GLU A 99 -7.78 -8.32 -8.34
N LEU A 100 -6.68 -8.99 -7.98
CA LEU A 100 -5.34 -8.39 -8.04
C LEU A 100 -4.96 -8.01 -9.47
N HIS A 101 -5.23 -8.88 -10.43
CA HIS A 101 -4.99 -8.56 -11.85
C HIS A 101 -5.79 -7.33 -12.29
N ARG A 102 -7.03 -7.23 -11.85
CA ARG A 102 -7.88 -6.07 -12.14
C ARG A 102 -7.30 -4.78 -11.55
N ILE A 103 -6.89 -4.83 -10.28
CA ILE A 103 -6.30 -3.68 -9.59
C ILE A 103 -5.02 -3.21 -10.29
N ILE A 104 -4.11 -4.12 -10.56
CA ILE A 104 -2.84 -3.78 -11.20
C ILE A 104 -3.05 -3.23 -12.61
N ARG A 105 -3.99 -3.80 -13.37
CA ARG A 105 -4.34 -3.29 -14.70
C ARG A 105 -4.92 -1.90 -14.63
N GLU A 106 -5.81 -1.63 -13.69
CA GLU A 106 -6.42 -0.31 -13.53
C GLU A 106 -5.38 0.74 -13.15
N LEU A 107 -4.47 0.42 -12.25
CA LEU A 107 -3.35 1.30 -11.94
C LEU A 107 -2.47 1.55 -13.16
N PHE A 108 -2.14 0.50 -13.91
CA PHE A 108 -1.32 0.61 -15.12
C PHE A 108 -1.96 1.50 -16.19
N ILE A 109 -3.25 1.34 -16.43
CA ILE A 109 -4.00 2.17 -17.38
C ILE A 109 -3.96 3.65 -16.96
N ASN A 110 -3.90 3.92 -15.67
CA ASN A 110 -3.82 5.28 -15.11
C ASN A 110 -2.38 5.75 -14.89
N GLY A 111 -1.40 5.11 -15.52
CA GLY A 111 -0.01 5.56 -15.52
C GLY A 111 0.82 5.12 -14.33
N ILE A 112 0.34 4.17 -13.53
CA ILE A 112 1.06 3.66 -12.36
C ILE A 112 1.52 2.23 -12.60
N GLU A 113 2.82 2.01 -12.54
CA GLU A 113 3.40 0.68 -12.50
C GLU A 113 3.62 0.28 -11.04
N TYR A 114 2.73 -0.58 -10.52
CA TYR A 114 2.82 -1.09 -9.16
C TYR A 114 3.66 -2.35 -9.16
N ILE A 115 4.90 -2.23 -8.73
CA ILE A 115 5.92 -3.29 -8.85
C ILE A 115 5.88 -4.25 -7.67
N ASP A 116 5.64 -3.76 -6.46
CA ASP A 116 5.74 -4.50 -5.20
C ASP A 116 4.50 -5.38 -4.97
N ILE A 117 4.25 -6.30 -5.88
CA ILE A 117 3.10 -7.22 -5.84
C ILE A 117 3.43 -8.38 -4.90
N THR A 118 3.13 -8.17 -3.62
CA THR A 118 3.35 -9.16 -2.56
C THR A 118 2.09 -9.28 -1.69
N PRO A 119 1.93 -10.38 -0.95
CA PRO A 119 0.73 -10.56 -0.13
C PRO A 119 0.64 -9.59 1.05
N TYR A 120 1.72 -8.88 1.35
CA TYR A 120 1.76 -7.87 2.43
C TYR A 120 1.15 -6.54 2.02
N ASN A 121 1.09 -6.24 0.73
CA ASN A 121 0.69 -4.93 0.21
C ASN A 121 -0.76 -4.85 -0.24
N PHE A 122 -1.53 -5.90 -0.01
CA PHE A 122 -2.97 -5.91 -0.28
C PHE A 122 -3.71 -6.24 0.99
N LEU A 123 -4.71 -5.42 1.32
CA LEU A 123 -5.58 -5.64 2.48
C LEU A 123 -6.94 -6.13 2.01
N ILE A 124 -7.45 -7.14 2.69
CA ILE A 124 -8.84 -7.58 2.50
C ILE A 124 -9.70 -7.02 3.63
N GLU A 125 -10.72 -6.25 3.25
CA GLU A 125 -11.62 -5.60 4.19
C GLU A 125 -12.57 -6.62 4.81
N ASP A 126 -12.80 -6.52 6.13
CA ASP A 126 -13.51 -7.54 6.90
C ASP A 126 -14.91 -7.85 6.34
N GLU A 127 -15.80 -6.94 6.25
CA GLU A 127 -17.20 -7.24 5.93
C GLU A 127 -17.47 -7.35 4.43
N THR A 128 -16.78 -6.58 3.63
CA THR A 128 -17.04 -6.45 2.19
C THR A 128 -16.18 -7.40 1.36
N GLU A 129 -15.11 -7.92 1.92
CA GLU A 129 -14.05 -8.67 1.22
C GLU A 129 -13.41 -7.88 0.08
N LYS A 130 -13.58 -6.54 0.07
CA LYS A 130 -12.92 -5.69 -0.91
C LYS A 130 -11.41 -5.69 -0.67
N ILE A 131 -10.63 -5.75 -1.75
CA ILE A 131 -9.17 -5.72 -1.68
C ILE A 131 -8.69 -4.31 -2.00
N TYR A 132 -7.82 -3.80 -1.15
CA TYR A 132 -7.15 -2.51 -1.31
C TYR A 132 -5.66 -2.72 -1.47
N VAL A 133 -5.04 -1.92 -2.34
CA VAL A 133 -3.58 -1.87 -2.44
C VAL A 133 -3.05 -0.77 -1.54
N VAL A 134 -1.99 -1.09 -0.81
CA VAL A 134 -1.31 -0.15 0.09
C VAL A 134 0.17 -0.10 -0.25
N ASP A 135 0.86 0.90 0.27
CA ASP A 135 2.31 1.05 0.15
C ASP A 135 2.80 1.26 -1.29
N TYR A 136 2.84 2.52 -1.69
CA TYR A 136 3.33 2.93 -3.02
C TYR A 136 4.82 3.27 -3.04
N GLY A 137 5.59 2.86 -2.02
CA GLY A 137 7.00 3.19 -1.90
C GLY A 137 7.88 2.71 -3.05
N HIS A 138 7.49 1.64 -3.74
CA HIS A 138 8.20 1.11 -4.90
C HIS A 138 7.44 1.31 -6.21
N ALA A 139 6.26 1.91 -6.16
CA ALA A 139 5.48 2.18 -7.36
C ALA A 139 6.11 3.33 -8.17
N LYS A 140 5.90 3.32 -9.47
CA LYS A 140 6.49 4.30 -10.40
C LYS A 140 5.47 4.73 -11.44
N LYS A 141 5.72 5.86 -12.06
CA LYS A 141 5.07 6.18 -13.34
C LYS A 141 5.60 5.20 -14.38
N VAL A 142 4.76 4.79 -15.33
CA VAL A 142 5.00 3.64 -16.22
C VAL A 142 6.43 3.56 -16.77
N HIS A 143 7.12 2.44 -16.54
CA HIS A 143 8.49 2.15 -16.98
C HIS A 143 8.65 0.71 -17.48
N MET A 144 7.73 -0.01 -17.92
CA MET A 144 7.87 -1.33 -18.52
C MET A 144 8.64 -2.36 -17.65
N ASN A 145 8.26 -2.49 -16.40
CA ASN A 145 8.81 -3.54 -15.52
C ASN A 145 8.40 -4.93 -16.02
N TRP A 146 9.38 -5.86 -16.09
CA TRP A 146 9.14 -7.20 -16.65
C TRP A 146 8.06 -7.98 -15.87
N PHE A 147 8.06 -7.91 -14.54
CA PHE A 147 7.10 -8.65 -13.72
C PHE A 147 5.69 -8.10 -13.88
N VAL A 148 5.54 -6.77 -13.91
CA VAL A 148 4.23 -6.14 -14.12
C VAL A 148 3.66 -6.55 -15.47
N GLN A 149 4.49 -6.61 -16.52
CA GLN A 149 4.03 -7.08 -17.83
C GLN A 149 3.55 -8.53 -17.80
N ASP A 150 4.30 -9.42 -17.14
CA ASP A 150 3.88 -10.81 -16.95
C ASP A 150 2.60 -10.91 -16.12
N PHE A 151 2.49 -10.10 -15.08
CA PHE A 151 1.30 -10.06 -14.23
C PHE A 151 0.06 -9.61 -15.02
N LEU A 152 0.22 -8.59 -15.85
CA LEU A 152 -0.86 -8.12 -16.75
C LEU A 152 -1.28 -9.19 -17.75
N ASN A 153 -0.40 -10.13 -18.08
CA ASN A 153 -0.70 -11.29 -18.92
C ASN A 153 -1.33 -12.46 -18.15
N GLY A 154 -1.55 -12.31 -16.86
CA GLY A 154 -2.37 -13.23 -16.07
C GLY A 154 -1.63 -14.25 -15.22
N ILE A 155 -0.31 -14.11 -14.99
CA ILE A 155 0.37 -15.04 -14.07
C ILE A 155 -0.17 -14.89 -12.65
N LYS A 156 -0.17 -15.99 -11.91
CA LYS A 156 -0.62 -16.06 -10.51
C LYS A 156 0.60 -16.27 -9.62
N GLN A 157 1.34 -15.21 -9.39
CA GLN A 157 2.59 -15.26 -8.66
C GLN A 157 2.91 -13.92 -8.02
N TRP A 158 3.53 -13.97 -6.83
CA TRP A 158 4.09 -12.79 -6.18
C TRP A 158 5.39 -12.37 -6.87
N ASN A 159 5.72 -11.08 -6.80
CA ASN A 159 6.95 -10.59 -7.40
C ASN A 159 8.16 -11.14 -6.63
N PRO A 160 9.04 -11.97 -7.25
CA PRO A 160 10.16 -12.60 -6.55
C PRO A 160 11.22 -11.59 -6.09
N ASP A 161 11.26 -10.39 -6.67
CA ASP A 161 12.23 -9.36 -6.27
C ASP A 161 11.91 -8.75 -4.91
N PHE A 162 10.69 -8.96 -4.40
CA PHE A 162 10.21 -8.43 -3.12
C PHE A 162 9.74 -9.52 -2.15
N ALA A 163 9.63 -10.72 -2.59
CA ALA A 163 9.14 -11.85 -1.79
C ALA A 163 10.21 -12.41 -0.85
#